data_8fbd93082a4103291c4d0e32e12238bf
#
_entry.id   8fbd93082a4103291c4d0e32e12238bf
#
_cell.length_a   1.000
_cell.length_b   1.000
_cell.length_c   1.000
_cell.angle_alpha   90.00
_cell.angle_beta   90.00
_cell.angle_gamma   90.00
#
_symmetry.space_group_name_H-M   'P 1'
#
loop_
_entity.id
_entity.type
_entity.pdbx_description
1 polymer ?
#
loop_
_entity_poly.entity_id
_entity_poly.type
_entity_poly.pdbx_seq_one_letter_code
_entity_poly.pdbx_strand_id
1 'polypeptide(L)'
;MNVAGRELETFFGSVIKKFSPNSVAQSVWGSQMTTSGDALKSAPITKLVLAFLMKKISQGLNKNLWVATRNQSGTTTKDLFNGFDTITGTEISGTNIATAKNNLYEFTEEVSLTNNAVEQLKTFYRSASDELRDVPTKLFIPQVIYDAYCDDYQATVGSVPYNREFKKTFLEGSNDLCELVPLSNKKDSKFIHLSTKENMLIGVDQMSDLEKITVEKHHPFLLDFVCAMFFGCQFESLSPERLLVGKLFQG
;
A
#
# COMPACT_ATOMS: atom_id res chain seq x y z
N MET A 1 17.28 -1.02 -29.46
CA MET A 1 16.74 -0.95 -28.08
C MET A 1 15.45 -0.13 -28.17
N ASN A 2 14.29 -0.75 -27.98
CA ASN A 2 13.00 -0.03 -27.96
C ASN A 2 12.74 0.40 -26.52
N VAL A 3 12.92 1.67 -26.22
CA VAL A 3 12.58 2.24 -24.92
C VAL A 3 11.14 2.74 -25.00
N ALA A 4 10.21 1.98 -24.47
CA ALA A 4 8.84 2.45 -24.29
C ALA A 4 8.77 3.20 -22.94
N GLY A 5 8.46 4.50 -23.00
CA GLY A 5 8.22 5.30 -21.79
C GLY A 5 6.96 4.81 -21.08
N ARG A 6 7.01 4.79 -19.73
CA ARG A 6 5.81 4.56 -18.91
C ARG A 6 5.32 5.88 -18.36
N GLU A 7 4.01 6.03 -18.28
CA GLU A 7 3.38 7.23 -17.74
C GLU A 7 2.79 6.93 -16.37
N LEU A 8 3.03 7.83 -15.44
CA LEU A 8 2.36 7.83 -14.14
C LEU A 8 1.20 8.83 -14.21
N GLU A 9 -0.01 8.31 -14.28
CA GLU A 9 -1.22 9.10 -14.29
C GLU A 9 -1.72 9.34 -12.86
N THR A 10 -2.06 10.59 -12.55
CA THR A 10 -2.65 10.98 -11.27
C THR A 10 -4.08 11.43 -11.47
N PHE A 11 -4.95 11.07 -10.53
CA PHE A 11 -6.37 11.37 -10.60
C PHE A 11 -6.79 12.30 -9.48
N PHE A 12 -7.65 13.26 -9.82
CA PHE A 12 -8.22 14.18 -8.86
C PHE A 12 -9.20 13.48 -7.92
N GLY A 13 -9.02 13.68 -6.62
CA GLY A 13 -9.94 13.27 -5.57
C GLY A 13 -10.24 14.43 -4.63
N SER A 14 -11.48 14.54 -4.18
CA SER A 14 -11.90 15.52 -3.21
C SER A 14 -12.69 14.89 -2.07
N VAL A 15 -12.52 15.44 -0.88
CA VAL A 15 -13.28 15.05 0.32
C VAL A 15 -13.85 16.32 0.94
N ILE A 16 -15.18 16.36 1.06
CA ILE A 16 -15.90 17.43 1.75
C ILE A 16 -16.60 16.82 2.96
N LYS A 17 -16.29 17.32 4.16
CA LYS A 17 -16.92 16.87 5.40
C LYS A 17 -17.36 18.07 6.22
N LYS A 18 -18.63 18.02 6.64
CA LYS A 18 -19.23 19.02 7.55
C LYS A 18 -19.05 18.57 8.98
N PHE A 19 -18.69 19.47 9.85
CA PHE A 19 -18.63 19.20 11.29
C PHE A 19 -19.01 20.41 12.11
N SER A 20 -19.60 20.13 13.28
CA SER A 20 -19.91 21.17 14.28
C SER A 20 -18.84 21.13 15.38
N PRO A 21 -18.07 22.21 15.59
CA PRO A 21 -17.12 22.28 16.69
C PRO A 21 -17.75 22.04 18.05
N ASN A 22 -19.01 22.48 18.25
CA ASN A 22 -19.73 22.30 19.51
C ASN A 22 -20.07 20.83 19.79
N SER A 23 -20.43 20.03 18.76
CA SER A 23 -20.69 18.60 18.96
C SER A 23 -19.38 17.82 19.23
N VAL A 24 -18.27 18.26 18.66
CA VAL A 24 -16.94 17.70 18.98
C VAL A 24 -16.54 18.06 20.41
N ALA A 25 -16.77 19.30 20.84
CA ALA A 25 -16.48 19.74 22.20
C ALA A 25 -17.33 19.00 23.26
N GLN A 26 -18.55 18.62 22.93
CA GLN A 26 -19.44 17.83 23.81
C GLN A 26 -19.11 16.33 23.81
N SER A 27 -18.24 15.87 22.91
CA SER A 27 -17.77 14.48 22.88
C SER A 27 -16.68 14.25 23.94
N VAL A 28 -16.30 12.95 24.12
CA VAL A 28 -15.18 12.55 25.01
C VAL A 28 -13.88 13.32 24.70
N TRP A 29 -13.71 13.77 23.46
CA TRP A 29 -12.55 14.59 23.05
C TRP A 29 -12.63 16.02 23.61
N GLY A 30 -13.82 16.59 23.68
CA GLY A 30 -14.02 17.94 24.22
C GLY A 30 -13.73 18.03 25.71
N SER A 31 -14.03 16.99 26.48
CA SER A 31 -13.76 16.96 27.93
C SER A 31 -12.27 17.03 28.27
N GLN A 32 -11.39 16.64 27.34
CA GLN A 32 -9.94 16.72 27.50
C GLN A 32 -9.35 18.07 27.05
N MET A 33 -10.13 18.92 26.39
CA MET A 33 -9.63 20.08 25.64
C MET A 33 -10.17 21.43 26.04
N THR A 34 -11.25 21.52 26.80
CA THR A 34 -11.88 22.82 27.12
C THR A 34 -12.04 23.06 28.60
N THR A 35 -11.31 24.03 29.07
CA THR A 35 -11.62 24.76 30.30
C THR A 35 -12.48 26.03 30.06
N SER A 36 -12.86 26.31 28.80
CA SER A 36 -13.55 27.52 28.40
C SER A 36 -14.72 27.24 27.48
N GLY A 37 -15.88 27.78 27.78
CA GLY A 37 -17.19 27.52 27.14
C GLY A 37 -17.38 27.94 25.68
N ASP A 38 -16.33 28.37 24.96
CA ASP A 38 -16.42 28.73 23.55
C ASP A 38 -15.47 27.91 22.69
N ALA A 39 -15.98 26.76 22.23
CA ALA A 39 -15.25 25.82 21.38
C ALA A 39 -14.83 26.42 20.01
N LEU A 40 -15.51 27.45 19.53
CA LEU A 40 -15.18 28.14 18.28
C LEU A 40 -13.93 29.00 18.40
N LYS A 41 -13.62 29.48 19.60
CA LYS A 41 -12.41 30.29 19.87
C LYS A 41 -11.19 29.46 20.20
N SER A 42 -11.37 28.17 20.51
CA SER A 42 -10.24 27.29 20.81
C SER A 42 -9.63 26.70 19.54
N ALA A 43 -8.59 27.35 19.02
CA ALA A 43 -7.76 26.86 17.93
C ALA A 43 -7.32 25.36 18.02
N PRO A 44 -7.16 24.74 19.22
CA PRO A 44 -6.80 23.33 19.35
C PRO A 44 -7.82 22.35 18.76
N ILE A 45 -9.13 22.58 18.89
CA ILE A 45 -10.17 21.64 18.45
C ILE A 45 -10.16 21.49 16.92
N THR A 46 -10.10 22.61 16.20
CA THR A 46 -10.06 22.59 14.73
C THR A 46 -8.81 21.86 14.24
N LYS A 47 -7.64 22.09 14.85
CA LYS A 47 -6.39 21.39 14.51
C LYS A 47 -6.48 19.89 14.75
N LEU A 48 -7.12 19.46 15.84
CA LEU A 48 -7.26 18.04 16.16
C LEU A 48 -8.24 17.32 15.22
N VAL A 49 -9.37 17.96 14.90
CA VAL A 49 -10.31 17.43 13.90
C VAL A 49 -9.63 17.33 12.55
N LEU A 50 -8.88 18.35 12.15
CA LEU A 50 -8.09 18.36 10.91
C LEU A 50 -7.10 17.19 10.87
N ALA A 51 -6.29 17.04 11.92
CA ALA A 51 -5.32 15.96 12.02
C ALA A 51 -5.97 14.57 11.96
N PHE A 52 -7.13 14.42 12.60
CA PHE A 52 -7.90 13.16 12.55
C PHE A 52 -8.44 12.88 11.14
N LEU A 53 -9.01 13.87 10.46
CA LEU A 53 -9.51 13.71 9.10
C LEU A 53 -8.38 13.37 8.13
N MET A 54 -7.25 14.06 8.23
CA MET A 54 -6.06 13.75 7.44
C MET A 54 -5.54 12.34 7.67
N LYS A 55 -5.48 11.90 8.92
CA LYS A 55 -5.13 10.52 9.28
C LYS A 55 -6.09 9.52 8.63
N LYS A 56 -7.39 9.80 8.62
CA LYS A 56 -8.40 8.93 7.99
C LYS A 56 -8.25 8.87 6.48
N ILE A 57 -7.96 9.99 5.81
CA ILE A 57 -7.70 10.03 4.36
C ILE A 57 -6.44 9.21 4.04
N SER A 58 -5.35 9.44 4.75
CA SER A 58 -4.10 8.70 4.57
C SER A 58 -4.28 7.19 4.81
N GLN A 59 -5.01 6.79 5.87
CA GLN A 59 -5.36 5.40 6.11
C GLN A 59 -6.20 4.81 4.97
N GLY A 60 -7.15 5.57 4.43
CA GLY A 60 -7.98 5.17 3.30
C GLY A 60 -7.17 4.93 2.03
N LEU A 61 -6.24 5.83 1.70
CA LEU A 61 -5.32 5.68 0.57
C LEU A 61 -4.42 4.45 0.75
N ASN A 62 -3.77 4.33 1.92
CA ASN A 62 -2.89 3.19 2.19
C ASN A 62 -3.63 1.85 2.15
N LYS A 63 -4.85 1.79 2.70
CA LYS A 63 -5.67 0.56 2.67
C LYS A 63 -5.97 0.08 1.25
N ASN A 64 -6.13 1.01 0.31
CA ASN A 64 -6.52 0.70 -1.07
C ASN A 64 -5.34 0.73 -2.05
N LEU A 65 -4.11 1.01 -1.61
CA LEU A 65 -2.93 1.19 -2.46
C LEU A 65 -2.69 0.01 -3.43
N TRP A 66 -3.03 -1.20 -3.01
CA TRP A 66 -2.84 -2.40 -3.82
C TRP A 66 -4.06 -2.72 -4.68
N VAL A 67 -5.25 -2.70 -4.10
CA VAL A 67 -6.48 -3.26 -4.68
C VAL A 67 -7.42 -2.22 -5.29
N ALA A 68 -7.05 -0.95 -5.29
CA ALA A 68 -7.86 0.11 -5.89
C ALA A 68 -8.05 -0.12 -7.38
N THR A 69 -9.26 0.19 -7.87
CA THR A 69 -9.60 0.14 -9.30
C THR A 69 -10.32 1.42 -9.66
N ARG A 70 -9.76 2.17 -10.61
CA ARG A 70 -10.29 3.45 -11.05
C ARG A 70 -11.71 3.32 -11.57
N ASN A 71 -12.61 4.10 -10.98
CA ASN A 71 -13.97 4.27 -11.45
C ASN A 71 -14.33 5.76 -11.41
N GLN A 72 -14.54 6.36 -12.58
CA GLN A 72 -14.80 7.79 -12.69
C GLN A 72 -16.10 8.22 -11.99
N SER A 73 -17.09 7.34 -11.90
CA SER A 73 -18.36 7.58 -11.22
C SER A 73 -18.35 7.13 -9.77
N GLY A 74 -17.24 6.58 -9.29
CA GLY A 74 -17.11 6.10 -7.92
C GLY A 74 -16.97 7.24 -6.91
N THR A 75 -17.35 6.94 -5.66
CA THR A 75 -17.34 7.91 -4.56
C THR A 75 -16.46 7.50 -3.40
N THR A 76 -15.72 6.40 -3.55
CA THR A 76 -14.87 5.85 -2.49
C THR A 76 -13.40 6.01 -2.82
N THR A 77 -12.54 5.92 -1.81
CA THR A 77 -11.08 5.95 -2.02
C THR A 77 -10.59 4.81 -2.92
N LYS A 78 -11.32 3.68 -2.95
CA LYS A 78 -11.00 2.53 -3.80
C LYS A 78 -11.17 2.85 -5.29
N ASP A 79 -12.06 3.78 -5.61
CA ASP A 79 -12.40 4.18 -6.99
C ASP A 79 -11.51 5.29 -7.54
N LEU A 80 -10.61 5.84 -6.73
CA LEU A 80 -9.84 7.04 -7.07
C LEU A 80 -8.75 6.76 -8.11
N PHE A 81 -8.03 5.66 -7.98
CA PHE A 81 -6.86 5.34 -8.80
C PHE A 81 -6.76 3.83 -9.06
N ASN A 82 -5.84 3.41 -9.92
CA ASN A 82 -5.51 2.01 -10.09
C ASN A 82 -4.38 1.64 -9.13
N GLY A 83 -4.61 0.66 -8.25
CA GLY A 83 -3.61 0.11 -7.34
C GLY A 83 -2.62 -0.81 -8.05
N PHE A 84 -1.51 -1.14 -7.39
CA PHE A 84 -0.46 -1.97 -7.97
C PHE A 84 -0.93 -3.34 -8.46
N ASP A 85 -1.87 -3.99 -7.76
CA ASP A 85 -2.43 -5.28 -8.19
C ASP A 85 -3.32 -5.12 -9.43
N THR A 86 -4.09 -4.02 -9.53
CA THR A 86 -4.91 -3.71 -10.69
C THR A 86 -4.04 -3.42 -11.91
N ILE A 87 -2.97 -2.64 -11.74
CA ILE A 87 -1.97 -2.38 -12.79
C ILE A 87 -1.34 -3.70 -13.23
N THR A 88 -0.91 -4.54 -12.28
CA THR A 88 -0.34 -5.85 -12.56
C THR A 88 -1.30 -6.72 -13.39
N GLY A 89 -2.57 -6.77 -13.00
CA GLY A 89 -3.59 -7.52 -13.76
C GLY A 89 -3.77 -7.00 -15.19
N THR A 90 -3.76 -5.68 -15.38
CA THR A 90 -3.82 -5.05 -16.71
C THR A 90 -2.58 -5.38 -17.54
N GLU A 91 -1.39 -5.32 -16.94
CA GLU A 91 -0.13 -5.61 -17.64
C GLU A 91 0.03 -7.10 -17.98
N ILE A 92 -0.52 -8.00 -17.17
CA ILE A 92 -0.61 -9.43 -17.50
C ILE A 92 -1.55 -9.63 -18.70
N SER A 93 -2.71 -9.01 -18.69
CA SER A 93 -3.66 -9.07 -19.81
C SER A 93 -3.08 -8.48 -21.10
N GLY A 94 -2.26 -7.44 -20.98
CA GLY A 94 -1.51 -6.83 -22.08
C GLY A 94 -0.24 -7.58 -22.49
N THR A 95 0.06 -8.74 -21.86
CA THR A 95 1.27 -9.54 -22.09
C THR A 95 2.58 -8.80 -21.83
N ASN A 96 2.57 -7.68 -21.09
CA ASN A 96 3.77 -6.97 -20.66
C ASN A 96 4.43 -7.64 -19.44
N ILE A 97 3.61 -8.28 -18.61
CA ILE A 97 4.03 -9.19 -17.56
C ILE A 97 3.61 -10.60 -18.00
N ALA A 98 4.58 -11.46 -18.26
CA ALA A 98 4.33 -12.81 -18.78
C ALA A 98 5.50 -13.75 -18.42
N THR A 99 5.22 -15.03 -18.28
CA THR A 99 6.24 -16.05 -18.02
C THR A 99 7.32 -16.07 -19.10
N ALA A 100 6.93 -15.84 -20.38
CA ALA A 100 7.86 -15.75 -21.50
C ALA A 100 8.83 -14.56 -21.42
N LYS A 101 8.54 -13.55 -20.58
CA LYS A 101 9.39 -12.39 -20.33
C LYS A 101 10.20 -12.50 -19.03
N ASN A 102 10.11 -13.62 -18.33
CA ASN A 102 10.78 -13.89 -17.05
C ASN A 102 10.45 -12.87 -15.93
N ASN A 103 9.28 -12.22 -16.02
CA ASN A 103 8.80 -11.28 -15.01
C ASN A 103 7.47 -11.72 -14.36
N LEU A 104 6.99 -12.94 -14.69
CA LEU A 104 5.83 -13.58 -14.07
C LEU A 104 6.18 -15.00 -13.63
N TYR A 105 5.85 -15.31 -12.39
CA TYR A 105 5.87 -16.67 -11.84
C TYR A 105 4.45 -17.07 -11.44
N GLU A 106 4.00 -18.24 -11.82
CA GLU A 106 2.69 -18.78 -11.45
C GLU A 106 2.87 -19.88 -10.40
N PHE A 107 2.28 -19.68 -9.23
CA PHE A 107 2.26 -20.72 -8.20
C PHE A 107 1.27 -21.81 -8.61
N THR A 108 1.71 -23.05 -8.54
CA THR A 108 0.90 -24.25 -8.87
C THR A 108 0.06 -24.75 -7.69
N GLU A 109 0.42 -24.32 -6.48
CA GLU A 109 -0.22 -24.70 -5.23
C GLU A 109 -0.35 -23.46 -4.30
N GLU A 110 -1.24 -23.55 -3.33
CA GLU A 110 -1.39 -22.50 -2.32
C GLU A 110 -0.12 -22.38 -1.45
N VAL A 111 0.33 -21.16 -1.23
CA VAL A 111 1.45 -20.89 -0.31
C VAL A 111 0.93 -20.99 1.11
N SER A 112 1.16 -22.11 1.76
CA SER A 112 0.67 -22.41 3.12
C SER A 112 1.67 -23.26 3.89
N LEU A 113 1.46 -23.37 5.21
CA LEU A 113 2.28 -24.23 6.07
C LEU A 113 2.32 -25.70 5.56
N THR A 114 1.18 -26.21 5.12
CA THR A 114 1.07 -27.61 4.64
C THR A 114 1.77 -27.86 3.31
N ASN A 115 1.91 -26.81 2.51
CA ASN A 115 2.55 -26.87 1.18
C ASN A 115 3.96 -26.29 1.19
N ASN A 116 4.62 -26.23 2.34
CA ASN A 116 5.99 -25.77 2.49
C ASN A 116 6.20 -24.33 1.96
N ALA A 117 5.67 -23.36 2.68
CA ALA A 117 5.74 -21.95 2.32
C ALA A 117 7.16 -21.42 2.13
N VAL A 118 8.12 -21.91 2.92
CA VAL A 118 9.53 -21.52 2.82
C VAL A 118 10.12 -21.92 1.47
N GLU A 119 9.94 -23.17 1.04
CA GLU A 119 10.49 -23.65 -0.22
C GLU A 119 9.78 -23.05 -1.44
N GLN A 120 8.47 -22.79 -1.35
CA GLN A 120 7.73 -22.14 -2.43
C GLN A 120 8.22 -20.69 -2.64
N LEU A 121 8.41 -19.92 -1.57
CA LEU A 121 8.93 -18.56 -1.67
C LEU A 121 10.41 -18.54 -2.09
N LYS A 122 11.23 -19.51 -1.68
CA LYS A 122 12.61 -19.66 -2.17
C LYS A 122 12.64 -19.99 -3.67
N THR A 123 11.77 -20.87 -4.13
CA THR A 123 11.65 -21.20 -5.55
C THR A 123 11.22 -19.99 -6.37
N PHE A 124 10.24 -19.25 -5.88
CA PHE A 124 9.84 -17.97 -6.47
C PHE A 124 11.02 -17.00 -6.56
N TYR A 125 11.77 -16.78 -5.48
CA TYR A 125 12.92 -15.88 -5.48
C TYR A 125 14.03 -16.35 -6.44
N ARG A 126 14.27 -17.66 -6.52
CA ARG A 126 15.27 -18.24 -7.43
C ARG A 126 14.88 -18.13 -8.91
N SER A 127 13.61 -17.92 -9.23
CA SER A 127 13.14 -17.66 -10.59
C SER A 127 13.33 -16.20 -11.04
N ALA A 128 13.74 -15.31 -10.14
CA ALA A 128 14.08 -13.93 -10.47
C ALA A 128 15.38 -13.87 -11.30
N SER A 129 15.54 -12.80 -12.09
CA SER A 129 16.78 -12.54 -12.81
C SER A 129 17.95 -12.33 -11.84
N ASP A 130 19.15 -12.65 -12.29
CA ASP A 130 20.35 -12.50 -11.47
C ASP A 130 20.56 -11.04 -11.06
N GLU A 131 20.29 -10.09 -11.96
CA GLU A 131 20.41 -8.65 -11.70
C GLU A 131 19.46 -8.19 -10.57
N LEU A 132 18.24 -8.76 -10.53
CA LEU A 132 17.29 -8.44 -9.46
C LEU A 132 17.70 -9.07 -8.12
N ARG A 133 18.40 -10.20 -8.16
CA ARG A 133 18.87 -10.90 -6.96
C ARG A 133 20.15 -10.32 -6.37
N ASP A 134 20.92 -9.59 -7.17
CA ASP A 134 22.18 -8.95 -6.74
C ASP A 134 21.96 -7.62 -5.99
N VAL A 135 20.75 -7.09 -5.99
CA VAL A 135 20.40 -5.83 -5.33
C VAL A 135 19.47 -6.06 -4.14
N PRO A 136 19.46 -5.16 -3.13
CA PRO A 136 18.48 -5.22 -2.06
C PRO A 136 17.05 -5.09 -2.58
N THR A 137 16.25 -6.13 -2.39
CA THR A 137 14.87 -6.21 -2.85
C THR A 137 13.89 -6.32 -1.69
N LYS A 138 12.64 -6.03 -1.98
CA LYS A 138 11.53 -6.23 -1.06
C LYS A 138 10.50 -7.15 -1.69
N LEU A 139 10.09 -8.14 -0.93
CA LEU A 139 9.02 -9.05 -1.30
C LEU A 139 7.73 -8.61 -0.57
N PHE A 140 6.83 -7.97 -1.31
CA PHE A 140 5.54 -7.50 -0.82
C PHE A 140 4.52 -8.63 -0.85
N ILE A 141 4.14 -9.13 0.32
CA ILE A 141 3.27 -10.30 0.50
C ILE A 141 2.07 -9.97 1.39
N PRO A 142 0.94 -10.69 1.22
CA PRO A 142 -0.14 -10.70 2.21
C PRO A 142 0.33 -11.20 3.58
N GLN A 143 -0.28 -10.67 4.65
CA GLN A 143 0.05 -11.09 6.02
C GLN A 143 -0.09 -12.60 6.21
N VAL A 144 -1.10 -13.23 5.61
CA VAL A 144 -1.35 -14.67 5.72
C VAL A 144 -0.18 -15.51 5.18
N ILE A 145 0.42 -15.09 4.07
CA ILE A 145 1.59 -15.78 3.50
C ILE A 145 2.82 -15.61 4.40
N TYR A 146 2.98 -14.42 4.99
CA TYR A 146 4.05 -14.19 5.94
C TYR A 146 3.91 -15.05 7.21
N ASP A 147 2.69 -15.17 7.73
CA ASP A 147 2.42 -16.00 8.90
C ASP A 147 2.69 -17.49 8.57
N ALA A 148 2.24 -17.97 7.40
CA ALA A 148 2.54 -19.32 6.92
C ALA A 148 4.06 -19.57 6.77
N TYR A 149 4.80 -18.59 6.26
CA TYR A 149 6.26 -18.67 6.16
C TYR A 149 6.94 -18.78 7.53
N CYS A 150 6.50 -17.97 8.49
CA CYS A 150 7.05 -18.00 9.85
C CYS A 150 6.77 -19.32 10.57
N ASP A 151 5.54 -19.83 10.44
CA ASP A 151 5.11 -21.08 11.06
C ASP A 151 5.86 -22.29 10.46
N ASP A 152 6.01 -22.32 9.14
CA ASP A 152 6.75 -23.38 8.41
C ASP A 152 8.25 -23.32 8.78
N TYR A 153 8.84 -22.13 8.80
CA TYR A 153 10.23 -21.95 9.22
C TYR A 153 10.46 -22.42 10.65
N GLN A 154 9.56 -22.04 11.57
CA GLN A 154 9.66 -22.46 12.97
C GLN A 154 9.47 -23.95 13.14
N ALA A 155 8.57 -24.58 12.38
CA ALA A 155 8.36 -26.02 12.41
C ALA A 155 9.58 -26.80 11.91
N THR A 156 10.29 -26.26 10.91
CA THR A 156 11.43 -26.95 10.27
C THR A 156 12.75 -26.69 11.03
N VAL A 157 12.99 -25.45 11.46
CA VAL A 157 14.28 -25.02 12.04
C VAL A 157 14.23 -24.91 13.57
N GLY A 158 13.06 -24.83 14.17
CA GLY A 158 12.87 -24.67 15.62
C GLY A 158 13.18 -23.26 16.15
N SER A 159 13.38 -22.27 15.29
CA SER A 159 13.69 -20.87 15.63
C SER A 159 12.82 -19.90 14.85
N VAL A 160 12.81 -18.63 15.26
CA VAL A 160 12.07 -17.58 14.52
C VAL A 160 12.91 -17.04 13.37
N PRO A 161 12.30 -16.75 12.18
CA PRO A 161 13.02 -16.35 10.98
C PRO A 161 13.42 -14.87 10.96
N TYR A 162 13.40 -14.15 12.06
CA TYR A 162 13.71 -12.72 12.10
C TYR A 162 14.71 -12.35 13.20
N ASN A 163 15.47 -11.32 12.95
CA ASN A 163 16.33 -10.70 13.96
C ASN A 163 15.47 -9.83 14.89
N ARG A 164 15.39 -10.20 16.18
CA ARG A 164 14.61 -9.46 17.18
C ARG A 164 15.08 -8.02 17.36
N GLU A 165 16.35 -7.76 17.15
CA GLU A 165 16.96 -6.44 17.33
C GLU A 165 16.50 -5.46 16.23
N PHE A 166 16.43 -5.91 14.98
CA PHE A 166 16.06 -5.08 13.85
C PHE A 166 14.61 -5.25 13.40
N LYS A 167 13.86 -6.20 13.92
CA LYS A 167 12.47 -6.52 13.53
C LYS A 167 12.28 -6.71 12.03
N LYS A 168 13.29 -7.23 11.36
CA LYS A 168 13.28 -7.50 9.93
C LYS A 168 13.36 -8.99 9.69
N THR A 169 12.60 -9.46 8.72
CA THR A 169 12.63 -10.83 8.24
C THR A 169 13.15 -10.85 6.82
N PHE A 170 14.20 -11.61 6.59
CA PHE A 170 14.74 -11.85 5.26
C PHE A 170 14.34 -13.24 4.79
N LEU A 171 14.16 -13.38 3.49
CA LEU A 171 13.84 -14.67 2.89
C LEU A 171 15.03 -15.59 3.02
N GLU A 172 14.80 -16.81 3.49
CA GLU A 172 15.82 -17.85 3.60
C GLU A 172 16.48 -18.12 2.24
N GLY A 173 17.81 -18.15 2.21
CA GLY A 173 18.59 -18.37 0.99
C GLY A 173 18.72 -17.14 0.07
N SER A 174 18.35 -15.94 0.52
CA SER A 174 18.52 -14.68 -0.22
C SER A 174 19.80 -13.91 0.15
N ASN A 175 20.61 -14.45 1.07
CA ASN A 175 21.79 -13.76 1.59
C ASN A 175 21.49 -12.36 2.16
N ASP A 176 20.35 -12.23 2.87
CA ASP A 176 19.82 -10.99 3.46
C ASP A 176 19.54 -9.86 2.44
N LEU A 177 19.43 -10.20 1.16
CA LEU A 177 19.09 -9.24 0.11
C LEU A 177 17.59 -9.07 -0.12
N CYS A 178 16.78 -10.08 0.24
CA CYS A 178 15.33 -10.04 0.06
C CYS A 178 14.60 -9.85 1.40
N GLU A 179 14.15 -8.65 1.68
CA GLU A 179 13.33 -8.32 2.87
C GLU A 179 11.88 -8.72 2.62
N LEU A 180 11.30 -9.55 3.49
CA LEU A 180 9.87 -9.85 3.50
C LEU A 180 9.09 -8.67 4.10
N VAL A 181 8.14 -8.14 3.34
CA VAL A 181 7.30 -7.03 3.76
C VAL A 181 5.84 -7.49 3.84
N PRO A 182 5.39 -7.92 5.03
CA PRO A 182 4.00 -8.33 5.23
C PRO A 182 3.07 -7.11 5.20
N LEU A 183 1.98 -7.20 4.44
CA LEU A 183 1.05 -6.11 4.21
C LEU A 183 -0.37 -6.54 4.53
N SER A 184 -0.98 -5.90 5.53
CA SER A 184 -2.38 -6.12 5.90
C SER A 184 -3.36 -5.60 4.86
N ASN A 185 -2.97 -4.58 4.10
CA ASN A 185 -3.75 -4.00 3.01
C ASN A 185 -3.68 -4.81 1.69
N LYS A 186 -2.98 -5.94 1.70
CA LYS A 186 -2.81 -6.86 0.58
C LYS A 186 -3.57 -8.18 0.77
N LYS A 187 -4.48 -8.24 1.76
CA LYS A 187 -5.19 -9.47 2.14
C LYS A 187 -5.91 -10.17 0.97
N ASP A 188 -6.55 -9.36 0.10
CA ASP A 188 -7.35 -9.89 -1.02
C ASP A 188 -6.56 -9.87 -2.36
N SER A 189 -5.24 -9.73 -2.27
CA SER A 189 -4.36 -9.70 -3.44
C SER A 189 -4.18 -11.09 -4.03
N LYS A 190 -4.20 -11.14 -5.36
CA LYS A 190 -3.87 -12.35 -6.14
C LYS A 190 -2.40 -12.44 -6.53
N PHE A 191 -1.63 -11.42 -6.16
CA PHE A 191 -0.24 -11.26 -6.58
C PHE A 191 0.67 -10.98 -5.41
N ILE A 192 1.90 -11.45 -5.51
CA ILE A 192 3.02 -11.00 -4.69
C ILE A 192 4.04 -10.33 -5.60
N HIS A 193 4.78 -9.36 -5.06
CA HIS A 193 5.69 -8.55 -5.88
C HIS A 193 7.08 -8.55 -5.26
N LEU A 194 8.06 -9.01 -6.01
CA LEU A 194 9.48 -8.86 -5.71
C LEU A 194 10.01 -7.68 -6.54
N SER A 195 10.45 -6.64 -5.87
CA SER A 195 10.94 -5.43 -6.55
C SER A 195 11.87 -4.62 -5.67
N THR A 196 12.60 -3.70 -6.27
CA THR A 196 13.29 -2.63 -5.54
C THR A 196 12.28 -1.59 -5.07
N LYS A 197 12.58 -0.91 -3.96
CA LYS A 197 11.72 0.16 -3.44
C LYS A 197 11.51 1.29 -4.45
N GLU A 198 12.54 1.59 -5.22
CA GLU A 198 12.59 2.69 -6.19
C GLU A 198 11.68 2.45 -7.39
N ASN A 199 11.43 1.18 -7.74
CA ASN A 199 10.57 0.82 -8.85
C ASN A 199 9.07 1.08 -8.59
N MET A 200 8.67 1.33 -7.35
CA MET A 200 7.28 1.57 -6.96
C MET A 200 7.05 3.06 -6.74
N LEU A 201 6.45 3.71 -7.74
CA LEU A 201 6.22 5.14 -7.75
C LEU A 201 4.83 5.49 -7.24
N ILE A 202 4.76 6.54 -6.42
CA ILE A 202 3.50 7.17 -6.01
C ILE A 202 3.54 8.61 -6.51
N GLY A 203 2.56 8.99 -7.33
CA GLY A 203 2.38 10.33 -7.84
C GLY A 203 1.42 11.12 -6.95
N VAL A 204 1.86 12.30 -6.56
CA VAL A 204 1.06 13.33 -5.90
C VAL A 204 1.36 14.65 -6.59
N ASP A 205 0.40 15.61 -6.54
CA ASP A 205 0.55 16.85 -7.30
C ASP A 205 1.72 17.72 -6.76
N GLN A 206 1.70 18.02 -5.46
CA GLN A 206 2.81 18.69 -4.78
C GLN A 206 2.87 18.26 -3.31
N MET A 207 4.05 17.96 -2.82
CA MET A 207 4.25 17.64 -1.40
C MET A 207 4.00 18.84 -0.47
N SER A 208 4.08 20.06 -1.00
CA SER A 208 3.89 21.32 -0.26
C SER A 208 2.46 21.85 -0.27
N ASP A 209 1.52 21.18 -0.94
CA ASP A 209 0.15 21.68 -1.14
C ASP A 209 -0.75 21.44 0.09
N LEU A 210 -0.29 21.92 1.23
CA LEU A 210 -1.11 22.12 2.43
C LEU A 210 -2.25 23.14 2.21
N GLU A 211 -2.14 23.94 1.16
CA GLU A 211 -3.14 24.96 0.79
C GLU A 211 -4.42 24.38 0.19
N LYS A 212 -4.40 23.12 -0.25
CA LYS A 212 -5.60 22.41 -0.73
C LYS A 212 -6.49 21.86 0.40
N ILE A 213 -6.10 22.08 1.64
CA ILE A 213 -6.88 21.73 2.80
C ILE A 213 -7.43 23.01 3.38
N THR A 214 -8.70 23.27 3.17
CA THR A 214 -9.37 24.43 3.71
C THR A 214 -10.42 24.05 4.73
N VAL A 215 -10.56 24.91 5.74
CA VAL A 215 -11.66 24.83 6.71
C VAL A 215 -12.46 26.12 6.56
N GLU A 216 -13.65 26.00 6.00
CA GLU A 216 -14.51 27.14 5.70
C GLU A 216 -15.72 27.16 6.62
N LYS A 217 -16.20 28.37 6.90
CA LYS A 217 -17.43 28.55 7.67
C LYS A 217 -18.63 28.36 6.75
N HIS A 218 -19.40 27.31 6.95
CA HIS A 218 -20.60 27.04 6.16
C HIS A 218 -21.81 27.82 6.67
N HIS A 219 -22.09 27.71 7.98
CA HIS A 219 -23.14 28.43 8.71
C HIS A 219 -22.65 28.78 10.11
N PRO A 220 -23.38 29.60 10.90
CA PRO A 220 -23.12 29.72 12.32
C PRO A 220 -23.03 28.33 12.96
N PHE A 221 -21.91 27.99 13.62
CA PHE A 221 -21.62 26.75 14.30
C PHE A 221 -21.38 25.53 13.40
N LEU A 222 -21.24 25.68 12.07
CA LEU A 222 -20.90 24.61 11.12
C LEU A 222 -19.66 24.99 10.31
N LEU A 223 -18.71 24.08 10.25
CA LEU A 223 -17.49 24.21 9.45
C LEU A 223 -17.46 23.13 8.37
N ASP A 224 -17.02 23.50 7.18
CA ASP A 224 -16.72 22.59 6.09
C ASP A 224 -15.22 22.34 6.04
N PHE A 225 -14.86 21.06 6.10
CA PHE A 225 -13.52 20.60 5.77
C PHE A 225 -13.51 20.21 4.30
N VAL A 226 -12.66 20.86 3.54
CA VAL A 226 -12.45 20.57 2.12
C VAL A 226 -11.01 20.15 1.92
N CYS A 227 -10.81 18.97 1.37
CA CYS A 227 -9.50 18.46 0.96
C CYS A 227 -9.58 18.03 -0.50
N ALA A 228 -8.67 18.53 -1.32
CA ALA A 228 -8.48 18.12 -2.70
C ALA A 228 -7.05 17.62 -2.89
N MET A 229 -6.89 16.55 -3.66
CA MET A 229 -5.58 15.98 -3.94
C MET A 229 -5.57 15.29 -5.29
N PHE A 230 -4.39 15.16 -5.88
CA PHE A 230 -4.12 14.24 -6.97
C PHE A 230 -3.35 13.05 -6.43
N PHE A 231 -3.73 11.85 -6.85
CA PHE A 231 -3.08 10.62 -6.41
C PHE A 231 -3.06 9.58 -7.53
N GLY A 232 -1.95 8.88 -7.63
CA GLY A 232 -1.76 7.75 -8.54
C GLY A 232 -0.56 6.91 -8.13
N CYS A 233 -0.46 5.71 -8.67
CA CYS A 233 0.71 4.88 -8.51
C CYS A 233 1.05 4.15 -9.81
N GLN A 234 2.32 3.78 -9.97
CA GLN A 234 2.82 3.08 -11.15
C GLN A 234 4.14 2.37 -10.84
N PHE A 235 4.46 1.33 -11.59
CA PHE A 235 5.82 0.78 -11.63
C PHE A 235 6.67 1.60 -12.60
N GLU A 236 7.90 1.93 -12.22
CA GLU A 236 8.86 2.59 -13.09
C GLU A 236 9.20 1.68 -14.28
N SER A 237 9.47 0.42 -14.01
CA SER A 237 9.85 -0.59 -15.00
C SER A 237 9.17 -1.93 -14.73
N LEU A 238 8.82 -2.64 -15.80
CA LEU A 238 8.35 -4.03 -15.77
C LEU A 238 9.43 -5.03 -16.20
N SER A 239 10.67 -4.54 -16.39
CA SER A 239 11.78 -5.42 -16.75
C SER A 239 12.02 -6.47 -15.67
N PRO A 240 12.38 -7.71 -16.03
CA PRO A 240 12.73 -8.76 -15.06
C PRO A 240 13.89 -8.36 -14.14
N GLU A 241 14.73 -7.41 -14.54
CA GLU A 241 15.81 -6.83 -13.73
C GLU A 241 15.30 -5.97 -12.55
N ARG A 242 14.02 -5.53 -12.60
CA ARG A 242 13.42 -4.61 -11.63
C ARG A 242 12.16 -5.15 -10.95
N LEU A 243 11.47 -6.09 -11.58
CA LEU A 243 10.19 -6.60 -11.10
C LEU A 243 10.03 -8.09 -11.44
N LEU A 244 9.68 -8.89 -10.43
CA LEU A 244 9.11 -10.21 -10.61
C LEU A 244 7.76 -10.26 -9.88
N VAL A 245 6.73 -10.69 -10.58
CA VAL A 245 5.38 -10.88 -10.05
C VAL A 245 5.13 -12.36 -9.82
N GLY A 246 4.67 -12.72 -8.64
CA GLY A 246 4.15 -14.05 -8.34
C GLY A 246 2.61 -14.01 -8.40
N LYS A 247 2.00 -14.79 -9.30
CA LYS A 247 0.55 -14.97 -9.34
C LYS A 247 0.20 -16.15 -8.43
N LEU A 248 -0.53 -15.84 -7.37
CA LEU A 248 -0.94 -16.83 -6.38
C LEU A 248 -1.94 -17.81 -6.97
N PHE A 249 -1.84 -19.06 -6.51
CA PHE A 249 -2.79 -20.11 -6.86
C PHE A 249 -4.21 -19.69 -6.46
N GLN A 250 -5.15 -19.90 -7.36
CA GLN A 250 -6.58 -19.68 -7.13
C GLN A 250 -7.23 -21.05 -7.27
N GLY A 251 -7.51 -21.70 -6.14
CA GLY A 251 -8.21 -23.00 -6.11
C GLY A 251 -9.59 -22.95 -6.74
#